data_0467659ce4efcab9a840f108fd06dd73
#
_entry.id   0467659ce4efcab9a840f108fd06dd73
#
_cell.length_a   1.000
_cell.length_b   1.000
_cell.length_c   1.000
_cell.angle_alpha   90.00
_cell.angle_beta   90.00
_cell.angle_gamma   90.00
#
_symmetry.space_group_name_H-M   'P 1'
#
loop_
_entity.id
_entity.type
_entity.pdbx_description
1 polymer ?
#
loop_
_entity_poly.entity_id
_entity_poly.type
_entity_poly.pdbx_seq_one_letter_code
_entity_poly.pdbx_strand_id
1 'polypeptide(L)'
;MTLKSLRIGCVKYLNARPLIRGWPGEVTLDHPAALCAQLARGDLDVALVSSFEFLRNPIYRIVNDISISSAGPVYSVIVAHQGEISEVDEIELDPAAETSVNLLRCLLSESQLNPRFTRTSASANASPARTRRARLLIGDQAIRFRQEHAHEFRFWDLGEQWARVVASPFVYALWLVRPEVIDAKIIADRLRALRHKNLANIDKLIGEEKDFDREFCVGYYRENLRFDFGKEERQGLTEFHKRCVKLRLLARDGLGFGTWELELARRCV
;
A
#
# COMPACT_ATOMS: atom_id res chain seq x y z
N MET A 1 -14.10 8.96 24.65
CA MET A 1 -13.94 7.52 24.34
C MET A 1 -12.66 7.04 25.00
N THR A 2 -12.69 6.06 25.88
CA THR A 2 -11.44 5.50 26.42
C THR A 2 -10.77 4.70 25.31
N LEU A 3 -9.45 4.71 25.21
CA LEU A 3 -8.69 3.96 24.18
C LEU A 3 -8.97 2.44 24.18
N LYS A 4 -9.51 1.91 25.27
CA LYS A 4 -9.97 0.51 25.36
C LYS A 4 -11.20 0.20 24.50
N SER A 5 -11.90 1.22 24.00
CA SER A 5 -13.07 1.06 23.13
C SER A 5 -12.78 1.43 21.67
N LEU A 6 -11.53 1.82 21.32
CA LEU A 6 -11.14 2.16 19.96
C LEU A 6 -10.97 0.89 19.13
N ARG A 7 -11.72 0.78 18.03
CA ARG A 7 -11.63 -0.33 17.08
C ARG A 7 -10.59 0.05 16.01
N ILE A 8 -9.41 -0.55 16.12
CA ILE A 8 -8.29 -0.26 15.24
C ILE A 8 -7.99 -1.46 14.33
N GLY A 9 -7.77 -1.21 13.05
CA GLY A 9 -7.36 -2.19 12.07
C GLY A 9 -5.98 -1.92 11.51
N CYS A 10 -5.24 -2.98 11.18
CA CYS A 10 -3.93 -2.87 10.55
C CYS A 10 -3.73 -4.00 9.55
N VAL A 11 -3.08 -3.72 8.42
CA VAL A 11 -2.68 -4.77 7.49
C VAL A 11 -1.69 -5.72 8.18
N LYS A 12 -1.87 -7.02 7.95
CA LYS A 12 -1.12 -8.07 8.65
C LYS A 12 0.30 -8.31 8.15
N TYR A 13 0.77 -7.53 7.18
CA TYR A 13 2.06 -7.72 6.51
C TYR A 13 3.26 -7.23 7.33
N LEU A 14 4.44 -7.75 7.01
CA LEU A 14 5.72 -7.39 7.60
C LEU A 14 5.94 -5.86 7.63
N ASN A 15 5.63 -5.18 6.52
CA ASN A 15 5.82 -3.73 6.37
C ASN A 15 5.02 -2.86 7.37
N ALA A 16 3.95 -3.39 7.95
CA ALA A 16 3.13 -2.65 8.89
C ALA A 16 3.56 -2.82 10.36
N ARG A 17 4.37 -3.82 10.66
CA ARG A 17 4.77 -4.15 12.05
C ARG A 17 5.40 -2.97 12.80
N PRO A 18 6.27 -2.13 12.21
CA PRO A 18 6.80 -0.94 12.88
C PRO A 18 5.73 0.08 13.28
N LEU A 19 4.59 0.08 12.60
CA LEU A 19 3.53 1.07 12.79
C LEU A 19 2.49 0.66 13.85
N ILE A 20 2.47 -0.62 14.28
CA ILE A 20 1.43 -1.12 15.18
C ILE A 20 1.97 -1.95 16.36
N ARG A 21 3.21 -2.44 16.30
CA ARG A 21 3.79 -3.27 17.38
C ARG A 21 3.79 -2.54 18.71
N GLY A 22 3.16 -3.16 19.72
CA GLY A 22 3.05 -2.60 21.05
C GLY A 22 1.89 -1.62 21.25
N TRP A 23 0.91 -1.61 20.36
CA TRP A 23 -0.35 -0.91 20.59
C TRP A 23 -1.04 -1.49 21.84
N PRO A 24 -1.56 -0.64 22.77
CA PRO A 24 -2.05 -1.10 24.08
C PRO A 24 -3.51 -1.62 24.05
N GLY A 25 -3.96 -2.22 22.98
CA GLY A 25 -5.31 -2.73 22.82
C GLY A 25 -5.39 -3.80 21.74
N GLU A 26 -6.58 -4.28 21.48
CA GLU A 26 -6.83 -5.22 20.40
C GLU A 26 -6.67 -4.51 19.05
N VAL A 27 -6.07 -5.23 18.10
CA VAL A 27 -5.88 -4.79 16.72
C VAL A 27 -6.45 -5.85 15.79
N THR A 28 -7.39 -5.46 14.95
CA THR A 28 -7.87 -6.32 13.88
C THR A 28 -6.81 -6.39 12.77
N LEU A 29 -6.23 -7.56 12.57
CA LEU A 29 -5.25 -7.81 11.51
C LEU A 29 -5.92 -8.51 10.34
N ASP A 30 -5.89 -7.88 9.15
CA ASP A 30 -6.54 -8.44 7.97
C ASP A 30 -5.88 -7.96 6.67
N HIS A 31 -6.41 -8.39 5.53
CA HIS A 31 -6.03 -7.90 4.23
C HIS A 31 -6.53 -6.46 3.97
N PRO A 32 -5.83 -5.67 3.13
CA PRO A 32 -6.19 -4.28 2.87
C PRO A 32 -7.66 -4.09 2.45
N ALA A 33 -8.18 -4.89 1.53
CA ALA A 33 -9.56 -4.77 1.07
C ALA A 33 -10.60 -5.03 2.17
N ALA A 34 -10.36 -6.00 3.05
CA ALA A 34 -11.24 -6.30 4.17
C ALA A 34 -11.26 -5.15 5.19
N LEU A 35 -10.09 -4.58 5.50
CA LEU A 35 -9.97 -3.43 6.40
C LEU A 35 -10.62 -2.17 5.82
N CYS A 36 -10.47 -1.89 4.51
CA CYS A 36 -11.18 -0.80 3.84
C CYS A 36 -12.70 -0.97 3.98
N ALA A 37 -13.21 -2.18 3.73
CA ALA A 37 -14.64 -2.46 3.87
C ALA A 37 -15.14 -2.31 5.32
N GLN A 38 -14.38 -2.78 6.31
CA GLN A 38 -14.70 -2.62 7.73
C GLN A 38 -14.67 -1.14 8.15
N LEU A 39 -13.67 -0.37 7.69
CA LEU A 39 -13.59 1.06 7.96
C LEU A 39 -14.78 1.82 7.35
N ALA A 40 -15.16 1.49 6.11
CA ALA A 40 -16.28 2.11 5.41
C ALA A 40 -17.62 1.83 6.10
N ARG A 41 -17.85 0.60 6.58
CA ARG A 41 -19.07 0.24 7.33
C ARG A 41 -19.11 0.79 8.76
N GLY A 42 -18.00 1.28 9.29
CA GLY A 42 -17.90 1.74 10.67
C GLY A 42 -17.65 0.61 11.68
N ASP A 43 -17.21 -0.56 11.24
CA ASP A 43 -16.76 -1.64 12.11
C ASP A 43 -15.40 -1.30 12.74
N LEU A 44 -14.60 -0.47 12.08
CA LEU A 44 -13.35 0.11 12.56
C LEU A 44 -13.48 1.64 12.66
N ASP A 45 -12.79 2.23 13.64
CA ASP A 45 -12.71 3.67 13.85
C ASP A 45 -11.48 4.26 13.16
N VAL A 46 -10.40 3.50 13.16
CA VAL A 46 -9.08 3.84 12.58
C VAL A 46 -8.51 2.61 11.92
N ALA A 47 -7.89 2.76 10.75
CA ALA A 47 -7.20 1.64 10.13
C ALA A 47 -6.00 2.08 9.28
N LEU A 48 -4.94 1.25 9.27
CA LEU A 48 -3.86 1.32 8.30
C LEU A 48 -4.29 0.56 7.06
N VAL A 49 -4.62 1.28 6.01
CA VAL A 49 -5.24 0.74 4.80
C VAL A 49 -4.65 1.33 3.53
N SER A 50 -5.05 0.78 2.41
CA SER A 50 -4.73 1.24 1.07
C SER A 50 -4.88 2.77 0.91
N SER A 51 -3.86 3.44 0.39
CA SER A 51 -3.92 4.89 0.11
C SER A 51 -4.99 5.23 -0.93
N PHE A 52 -5.30 4.31 -1.82
CA PHE A 52 -6.37 4.48 -2.82
C PHE A 52 -7.75 4.60 -2.17
N GLU A 53 -7.97 4.04 -0.96
CA GLU A 53 -9.22 4.24 -0.20
C GLU A 53 -9.46 5.72 0.08
N PHE A 54 -8.43 6.46 0.49
CA PHE A 54 -8.54 7.90 0.68
C PHE A 54 -8.78 8.65 -0.63
N LEU A 55 -8.14 8.24 -1.72
CA LEU A 55 -8.34 8.87 -3.03
C LEU A 55 -9.77 8.69 -3.54
N ARG A 56 -10.35 7.52 -3.32
CA ARG A 56 -11.72 7.19 -3.71
C ARG A 56 -12.77 7.82 -2.81
N ASN A 57 -12.47 7.92 -1.52
CA ASN A 57 -13.38 8.36 -0.49
C ASN A 57 -12.70 9.35 0.49
N PRO A 58 -12.52 10.62 0.10
CA PRO A 58 -11.73 11.60 0.84
C PRO A 58 -12.47 12.17 2.08
N ILE A 59 -13.38 11.41 2.70
CA ILE A 59 -14.05 11.79 3.95
C ILE A 59 -13.18 11.57 5.18
N TYR A 60 -12.24 10.62 5.11
CA TYR A 60 -11.38 10.26 6.23
C TYR A 60 -10.37 11.36 6.57
N ARG A 61 -9.91 11.36 7.84
CA ARG A 61 -8.73 12.11 8.24
C ARG A 61 -7.49 11.22 8.14
N ILE A 62 -6.40 11.76 7.66
CA ILE A 62 -5.11 11.07 7.56
C ILE A 62 -4.30 11.37 8.82
N VAL A 63 -3.74 10.34 9.45
CA VAL A 63 -2.72 10.55 10.48
C VAL A 63 -1.45 11.06 9.79
N ASN A 64 -1.10 12.31 10.09
CA ASN A 64 0.07 12.96 9.53
C ASN A 64 1.36 12.26 9.94
N ASP A 65 2.42 12.48 9.18
CA ASP A 65 3.79 11.99 9.41
C ASP A 65 3.97 10.46 9.37
N ILE A 66 2.93 9.68 9.04
CA ILE A 66 3.00 8.22 8.98
C ILE A 66 2.41 7.68 7.68
N SER A 67 3.18 6.89 6.97
CA SER A 67 2.72 6.07 5.82
C SER A 67 3.50 4.78 5.71
N ILE A 68 3.13 3.94 4.75
CA ILE A 68 4.01 2.95 4.15
C ILE A 68 4.27 3.42 2.73
N SER A 69 5.51 3.76 2.42
CA SER A 69 5.94 4.29 1.14
C SER A 69 7.31 3.74 0.71
N SER A 70 7.70 3.98 -0.53
CA SER A 70 9.05 3.73 -1.04
C SER A 70 9.49 4.82 -1.99
N ALA A 71 10.81 5.11 -2.04
CA ALA A 71 11.42 6.04 -2.98
C ALA A 71 12.29 5.31 -4.03
N GLY A 72 11.97 4.07 -4.30
CA GLY A 72 12.67 3.15 -5.20
C GLY A 72 12.06 1.77 -5.10
N PRO A 73 12.83 0.69 -5.29
CA PRO A 73 12.33 -0.67 -5.17
C PRO A 73 11.63 -0.91 -3.83
N VAL A 74 10.39 -1.41 -3.84
CA VAL A 74 9.62 -1.74 -2.64
C VAL A 74 9.77 -3.20 -2.22
N TYR A 75 10.25 -4.04 -3.12
CA TYR A 75 10.43 -5.48 -2.97
C TYR A 75 9.14 -6.30 -2.85
N SER A 76 8.14 -5.77 -2.15
CA SER A 76 6.89 -6.46 -1.76
C SER A 76 5.66 -6.07 -2.58
N VAL A 77 5.82 -5.34 -3.70
CA VAL A 77 4.74 -5.03 -4.66
C VAL A 77 5.31 -5.23 -6.06
N ILE A 78 5.02 -6.38 -6.65
CA ILE A 78 5.69 -6.86 -7.86
C ILE A 78 4.72 -7.47 -8.86
N VAL A 79 5.06 -7.38 -10.14
CA VAL A 79 4.51 -8.25 -11.18
C VAL A 79 5.54 -9.32 -11.49
N ALA A 80 5.23 -10.57 -11.13
CA ALA A 80 6.05 -11.73 -11.47
C ALA A 80 5.72 -12.20 -12.88
N HIS A 81 6.72 -12.30 -13.76
CA HIS A 81 6.55 -12.67 -15.16
C HIS A 81 7.74 -13.47 -15.68
N GLN A 82 7.53 -14.17 -16.80
CA GLN A 82 8.58 -14.81 -17.57
C GLN A 82 8.79 -14.06 -18.89
N GLY A 83 10.03 -14.06 -19.41
CA GLY A 83 10.35 -13.28 -20.61
C GLY A 83 10.38 -11.78 -20.37
N GLU A 84 10.01 -10.99 -21.37
CA GLU A 84 9.96 -9.54 -21.27
C GLU A 84 8.57 -9.05 -20.84
N ILE A 85 8.51 -8.01 -20.02
CA ILE A 85 7.23 -7.46 -19.51
C ILE A 85 6.33 -6.94 -20.66
N SER A 86 6.94 -6.47 -21.75
CA SER A 86 6.23 -6.02 -22.96
C SER A 86 5.53 -7.13 -23.72
N GLU A 87 5.88 -8.37 -23.45
CA GLU A 87 5.32 -9.56 -24.11
C GLU A 87 4.21 -10.23 -23.27
N VAL A 88 3.91 -9.68 -22.09
CA VAL A 88 2.85 -10.19 -21.21
C VAL A 88 1.46 -9.87 -21.79
N ASP A 89 0.67 -10.89 -22.06
CA ASP A 89 -0.69 -10.77 -22.59
C ASP A 89 -1.74 -10.59 -21.49
N GLU A 90 -1.46 -11.18 -20.31
CA GLU A 90 -2.43 -11.26 -19.22
C GLU A 90 -1.77 -11.12 -17.86
N ILE A 91 -2.33 -10.27 -16.99
CA ILE A 91 -1.90 -10.12 -15.61
C ILE A 91 -3.02 -10.54 -14.67
N GLU A 92 -2.74 -11.54 -13.85
CA GLU A 92 -3.61 -11.95 -12.75
C GLU A 92 -3.48 -10.95 -11.60
N LEU A 93 -4.61 -10.41 -11.17
CA LEU A 93 -4.67 -9.40 -10.11
C LEU A 93 -5.04 -10.03 -8.77
N ASP A 94 -4.34 -9.62 -7.71
CA ASP A 94 -4.76 -9.88 -6.34
C ASP A 94 -5.95 -8.95 -5.99
N PRO A 95 -7.14 -9.48 -5.67
CA PRO A 95 -8.32 -8.68 -5.37
C PRO A 95 -8.18 -7.83 -4.08
N ALA A 96 -7.22 -8.15 -3.22
CA ALA A 96 -6.94 -7.40 -1.99
C ALA A 96 -6.03 -6.17 -2.21
N ALA A 97 -5.45 -6.00 -3.41
CA ALA A 97 -4.35 -5.09 -3.71
C ALA A 97 -4.77 -3.80 -4.43
N GLU A 98 -5.83 -3.13 -4.00
CA GLU A 98 -6.46 -2.04 -4.77
C GLU A 98 -5.50 -0.88 -5.13
N THR A 99 -4.67 -0.39 -4.19
CA THR A 99 -3.63 0.61 -4.49
C THR A 99 -2.66 0.09 -5.54
N SER A 100 -2.17 -1.14 -5.38
CA SER A 100 -1.17 -1.72 -6.27
C SER A 100 -1.74 -2.03 -7.66
N VAL A 101 -3.01 -2.43 -7.76
CA VAL A 101 -3.72 -2.60 -9.03
C VAL A 101 -3.81 -1.27 -9.78
N ASN A 102 -4.16 -0.18 -9.10
CA ASN A 102 -4.28 1.12 -9.75
C ASN A 102 -2.90 1.75 -10.04
N LEU A 103 -1.88 1.51 -9.20
CA LEU A 103 -0.49 1.83 -9.52
C LEU A 103 -0.04 1.10 -10.78
N LEU A 104 -0.27 -0.22 -10.86
CA LEU A 104 0.05 -1.02 -12.03
C LEU A 104 -0.59 -0.45 -13.30
N ARG A 105 -1.88 -0.09 -13.26
CA ARG A 105 -2.57 0.53 -14.40
C ARG A 105 -1.94 1.85 -14.83
N CYS A 106 -1.52 2.68 -13.87
CA CYS A 106 -0.81 3.93 -14.17
C CYS A 106 0.54 3.65 -14.87
N LEU A 107 1.32 2.72 -14.33
CA LEU A 107 2.64 2.38 -14.88
C LEU A 107 2.57 1.71 -16.25
N LEU A 108 1.61 0.82 -16.47
CA LEU A 108 1.38 0.20 -17.78
C LEU A 108 0.98 1.25 -18.82
N SER A 109 0.15 2.22 -18.45
CA SER A 109 -0.24 3.33 -19.33
C SER A 109 0.97 4.21 -19.70
N GLU A 110 1.84 4.53 -18.74
CA GLU A 110 3.08 5.29 -19.00
C GLU A 110 4.05 4.50 -19.89
N SER A 111 4.09 3.18 -19.76
CA SER A 111 4.92 2.28 -20.56
C SER A 111 4.26 1.86 -21.89
N GLN A 112 3.05 2.35 -22.20
CA GLN A 112 2.26 1.99 -23.40
C GLN A 112 2.00 0.48 -23.50
N LEU A 113 1.88 -0.22 -22.37
CA LEU A 113 1.57 -1.65 -22.30
C LEU A 113 0.09 -1.84 -21.98
N ASN A 114 -0.55 -2.83 -22.63
CA ASN A 114 -1.99 -3.05 -22.48
C ASN A 114 -2.35 -4.54 -22.32
N PRO A 115 -1.83 -5.24 -21.30
CA PRO A 115 -2.21 -6.61 -21.01
C PRO A 115 -3.66 -6.68 -20.52
N ARG A 116 -4.32 -7.83 -20.71
CA ARG A 116 -5.61 -8.09 -20.10
C ARG A 116 -5.45 -8.34 -18.60
N PHE A 117 -6.44 -7.89 -17.83
CA PHE A 117 -6.49 -8.19 -16.40
C PHE A 117 -7.47 -9.32 -16.12
N THR A 118 -7.02 -10.28 -15.31
CA THR A 118 -7.87 -11.36 -14.79
C THR A 118 -7.85 -11.31 -13.26
N ARG A 119 -8.93 -11.77 -12.65
CA ARG A 119 -8.99 -11.96 -11.20
C ARG A 119 -8.75 -13.44 -10.93
N THR A 120 -8.05 -13.77 -9.86
CA THR A 120 -7.91 -15.14 -9.39
C THR A 120 -9.30 -15.72 -9.18
N SER A 121 -9.78 -16.53 -10.13
CA SER A 121 -10.88 -17.45 -9.91
C SER A 121 -10.28 -18.82 -9.70
N ALA A 122 -10.81 -19.58 -8.75
CA ALA A 122 -10.39 -20.95 -8.47
C ALA A 122 -10.63 -21.93 -9.64
N SER A 123 -10.95 -21.44 -10.82
CA SER A 123 -11.17 -22.17 -12.06
C SER A 123 -9.97 -21.98 -12.99
N ALA A 124 -9.01 -22.87 -12.86
CA ALA A 124 -7.95 -23.08 -13.84
C ALA A 124 -8.52 -23.73 -15.12
N ASN A 125 -9.44 -23.07 -15.81
CA ASN A 125 -9.81 -23.48 -17.16
C ASN A 125 -8.81 -22.91 -18.15
N ALA A 126 -8.10 -23.82 -18.81
CA ALA A 126 -7.01 -23.61 -19.72
C ALA A 126 -7.24 -22.45 -20.70
N SER A 127 -6.48 -21.40 -20.54
CA SER A 127 -6.16 -20.49 -21.65
C SER A 127 -5.30 -21.22 -22.67
N PRO A 128 -5.41 -20.88 -23.98
CA PRO A 128 -4.61 -21.52 -25.01
C PRO A 128 -3.12 -21.46 -24.69
N ALA A 129 -2.40 -22.51 -25.02
CA ALA A 129 -1.01 -22.83 -24.64
C ALA A 129 0.07 -21.77 -25.02
N ARG A 130 -0.30 -20.59 -25.48
CA ARG A 130 0.58 -19.50 -25.91
C ARG A 130 0.41 -18.18 -25.15
N THR A 131 -0.50 -18.09 -24.16
CA THR A 131 -0.73 -16.83 -23.42
C THR A 131 0.36 -16.65 -22.38
N ARG A 132 1.14 -15.58 -22.51
CA ARG A 132 2.17 -15.19 -21.52
C ARG A 132 1.49 -14.51 -20.34
N ARG A 133 1.49 -15.18 -19.21
CA ARG A 133 0.82 -14.75 -17.99
C ARG A 133 1.80 -14.20 -16.98
N ALA A 134 1.37 -13.15 -16.29
CA ALA A 134 2.05 -12.58 -15.14
C ALA A 134 1.09 -12.51 -13.94
N ARG A 135 1.64 -12.27 -12.75
CA ARG A 135 0.85 -12.15 -11.51
C ARG A 135 1.27 -10.92 -10.74
N LEU A 136 0.29 -10.11 -10.34
CA LEU A 136 0.51 -9.06 -9.36
C LEU A 136 0.47 -9.68 -7.96
N LEU A 137 1.54 -9.50 -7.21
CA LEU A 137 1.70 -9.99 -5.83
C LEU A 137 2.02 -8.82 -4.90
N ILE A 138 1.50 -8.89 -3.65
CA ILE A 138 1.75 -7.87 -2.64
C ILE A 138 2.10 -8.46 -1.28
N GLY A 139 2.76 -7.64 -0.43
CA GLY A 139 3.06 -7.96 0.95
C GLY A 139 3.94 -9.20 1.11
N ASP A 140 3.69 -9.95 2.18
CA ASP A 140 4.49 -11.11 2.55
C ASP A 140 4.47 -12.22 1.50
N GLN A 141 3.36 -12.35 0.76
CA GLN A 141 3.27 -13.29 -0.36
C GLN A 141 4.23 -12.91 -1.50
N ALA A 142 4.32 -11.64 -1.83
CA ALA A 142 5.27 -11.16 -2.85
C ALA A 142 6.72 -11.42 -2.43
N ILE A 143 7.05 -11.18 -1.16
CA ILE A 143 8.39 -11.43 -0.61
C ILE A 143 8.76 -12.91 -0.75
N ARG A 144 7.90 -13.82 -0.25
CA ARG A 144 8.14 -15.27 -0.31
C ARG A 144 8.25 -15.74 -1.75
N PHE A 145 7.31 -15.37 -2.59
CA PHE A 145 7.34 -15.77 -4.00
C PHE A 145 8.63 -15.32 -4.71
N ARG A 146 9.06 -14.07 -4.45
CA ARG A 146 10.29 -13.53 -5.04
C ARG A 146 11.53 -14.29 -4.58
N GLN A 147 11.59 -14.67 -3.29
CA GLN A 147 12.71 -15.44 -2.74
C GLN A 147 12.74 -16.89 -3.28
N GLU A 148 11.58 -17.54 -3.37
CA GLU A 148 11.45 -18.93 -3.79
C GLU A 148 11.66 -19.12 -5.31
N HIS A 149 11.28 -18.12 -6.13
CA HIS A 149 11.25 -18.24 -7.58
C HIS A 149 12.19 -17.28 -8.32
N ALA A 150 13.25 -16.81 -7.66
CA ALA A 150 14.20 -15.84 -8.23
C ALA A 150 14.89 -16.32 -9.53
N HIS A 151 15.00 -17.65 -9.73
CA HIS A 151 15.62 -18.25 -10.91
C HIS A 151 14.63 -18.53 -12.07
N GLU A 152 13.32 -18.49 -11.77
CA GLU A 152 12.27 -18.87 -12.73
C GLU A 152 11.54 -17.65 -13.28
N PHE A 153 11.43 -16.57 -12.48
CA PHE A 153 10.68 -15.38 -12.81
C PHE A 153 11.54 -14.13 -12.78
N ARG A 154 11.15 -13.18 -13.61
CA ARG A 154 11.56 -11.77 -13.49
C ARG A 154 10.51 -11.03 -12.67
N PHE A 155 10.95 -9.98 -12.01
CA PHE A 155 10.10 -9.20 -11.12
C PHE A 155 10.10 -7.73 -11.52
N TRP A 156 8.97 -7.28 -12.02
CA TRP A 156 8.73 -5.86 -12.29
C TRP A 156 8.26 -5.21 -10.99
N ASP A 157 9.19 -4.58 -10.27
CA ASP A 157 8.94 -3.94 -8.98
C ASP A 157 8.24 -2.61 -9.19
N LEU A 158 7.02 -2.46 -8.66
CA LEU A 158 6.20 -1.28 -8.95
C LEU A 158 6.74 -0.01 -8.28
N GLY A 159 7.45 -0.11 -7.15
CA GLY A 159 8.11 1.02 -6.51
C GLY A 159 9.28 1.54 -7.34
N GLU A 160 10.10 0.63 -7.87
CA GLU A 160 11.18 0.96 -8.79
C GLU A 160 10.65 1.65 -10.06
N GLN A 161 9.60 1.09 -10.66
CA GLN A 161 9.01 1.68 -11.87
C GLN A 161 8.40 3.05 -11.60
N TRP A 162 7.75 3.23 -10.46
CA TRP A 162 7.25 4.53 -10.06
C TRP A 162 8.37 5.56 -9.94
N ALA A 163 9.46 5.22 -9.27
CA ALA A 163 10.62 6.09 -9.11
C ALA A 163 11.29 6.51 -10.44
N ARG A 164 11.15 5.69 -11.49
CA ARG A 164 11.63 6.03 -12.85
C ARG A 164 10.80 7.10 -13.54
N VAL A 165 9.51 7.22 -13.19
CA VAL A 165 8.57 8.15 -13.86
C VAL A 165 8.14 9.33 -12.98
N VAL A 166 8.33 9.22 -11.67
CA VAL A 166 7.92 10.25 -10.69
C VAL A 166 9.04 10.47 -9.67
N ALA A 167 9.53 11.70 -9.59
CA ALA A 167 10.61 12.06 -8.66
C ALA A 167 10.10 12.27 -7.20
N SER A 168 9.16 11.43 -6.74
CA SER A 168 8.59 11.47 -5.39
C SER A 168 8.23 10.06 -4.94
N PRO A 169 8.26 9.75 -3.63
CA PRO A 169 7.93 8.43 -3.11
C PRO A 169 6.50 7.99 -3.49
N PHE A 170 6.30 6.70 -3.68
CA PHE A 170 4.97 6.14 -3.79
C PHE A 170 4.42 5.76 -2.42
N VAL A 171 3.16 6.15 -2.14
CA VAL A 171 2.48 5.87 -0.86
C VAL A 171 1.51 4.70 -1.04
N TYR A 172 1.80 3.58 -0.39
CA TYR A 172 0.99 2.35 -0.47
C TYR A 172 -0.15 2.34 0.53
N ALA A 173 0.10 2.78 1.77
CA ALA A 173 -0.87 2.74 2.85
C ALA A 173 -0.78 3.97 3.75
N LEU A 174 -1.93 4.33 4.32
CA LEU A 174 -2.12 5.45 5.23
C LEU A 174 -2.93 5.01 6.45
N TRP A 175 -2.67 5.60 7.61
CA TRP A 175 -3.60 5.54 8.72
C TRP A 175 -4.77 6.47 8.44
N LEU A 176 -5.95 5.90 8.27
CA LEU A 176 -7.19 6.65 8.05
C LEU A 176 -8.07 6.60 9.30
N VAL A 177 -8.56 7.76 9.71
CA VAL A 177 -9.45 7.94 10.87
C VAL A 177 -10.81 8.38 10.35
N ARG A 178 -11.87 7.73 10.81
CA ARG A 178 -13.25 8.11 10.47
C ARG A 178 -13.59 9.51 10.97
N PRO A 179 -14.41 10.27 10.21
CA PRO A 179 -14.76 11.65 10.57
C PRO A 179 -15.49 11.76 11.93
N GLU A 180 -16.21 10.72 12.36
CA GLU A 180 -16.97 10.70 13.62
C GLU A 180 -16.10 10.52 14.87
N VAL A 181 -14.83 10.14 14.71
CA VAL A 181 -13.89 9.93 15.81
C VAL A 181 -13.46 11.27 16.41
N ILE A 182 -13.92 11.59 17.60
CA ILE A 182 -13.67 12.89 18.25
C ILE A 182 -12.21 13.07 18.61
N ASP A 183 -11.58 12.03 19.17
CA ASP A 183 -10.19 12.07 19.70
C ASP A 183 -9.11 11.78 18.65
N ALA A 184 -9.38 12.10 17.38
CA ALA A 184 -8.49 11.76 16.26
C ALA A 184 -7.04 12.28 16.47
N LYS A 185 -6.86 13.47 17.04
CA LYS A 185 -5.54 14.02 17.36
C LYS A 185 -4.79 13.19 18.41
N ILE A 186 -5.46 12.77 19.48
CA ILE A 186 -4.85 11.94 20.53
C ILE A 186 -4.42 10.58 19.96
N ILE A 187 -5.25 9.99 19.09
CA ILE A 187 -4.94 8.73 18.41
C ILE A 187 -3.74 8.91 17.49
N ALA A 188 -3.72 9.97 16.70
CA ALA A 188 -2.63 10.31 15.79
C ALA A 188 -1.31 10.49 16.55
N ASP A 189 -1.31 11.25 17.67
CA ASP A 189 -0.12 11.45 18.52
C ASP A 189 0.43 10.12 19.05
N ARG A 190 -0.44 9.20 19.44
CA ARG A 190 -0.03 7.86 19.92
C ARG A 190 0.53 6.98 18.82
N LEU A 191 -0.06 7.00 17.63
CA LEU A 191 0.47 6.25 16.48
C LEU A 191 1.85 6.81 16.09
N ARG A 192 2.04 8.13 16.09
CA ARG A 192 3.35 8.77 15.85
C ARG A 192 4.40 8.35 16.90
N ALA A 193 4.02 8.41 18.18
CA ALA A 193 4.90 7.97 19.25
C ALA A 193 5.27 6.49 19.14
N LEU A 194 4.31 5.62 18.77
CA LEU A 194 4.54 4.20 18.57
C LEU A 194 5.50 3.95 17.41
N ARG A 195 5.23 4.56 16.24
CA ARG A 195 6.13 4.50 15.08
C ARG A 195 7.55 4.96 15.46
N HIS A 196 7.69 6.12 16.09
CA HIS A 196 8.99 6.65 16.50
C HIS A 196 9.75 5.66 17.40
N LYS A 197 9.06 5.13 18.44
CA LYS A 197 9.63 4.14 19.36
C LYS A 197 10.10 2.89 18.62
N ASN A 198 9.27 2.36 17.70
CA ASN A 198 9.56 1.12 17.00
C ASN A 198 10.69 1.29 16.00
N LEU A 199 10.74 2.41 15.27
CA LEU A 199 11.82 2.70 14.33
C LEU A 199 13.15 2.96 15.06
N ALA A 200 13.13 3.64 16.20
CA ALA A 200 14.32 3.82 17.04
C ALA A 200 14.87 2.47 17.59
N ASN A 201 14.01 1.45 17.69
CA ASN A 201 14.35 0.11 18.16
C ASN A 201 14.14 -0.95 17.08
N ILE A 202 14.36 -0.62 15.83
CA ILE A 202 14.04 -1.50 14.69
C ILE A 202 14.81 -2.84 14.75
N ASP A 203 16.04 -2.83 15.25
CA ASP A 203 16.85 -4.06 15.39
C ASP A 203 16.24 -5.06 16.38
N LYS A 204 15.56 -4.57 17.42
CA LYS A 204 14.81 -5.43 18.34
C LYS A 204 13.60 -6.03 17.63
N LEU A 205 12.86 -5.23 16.88
CA LEU A 205 11.70 -5.70 16.10
C LEU A 205 12.12 -6.77 15.09
N ILE A 206 13.23 -6.53 14.37
CA ILE A 206 13.84 -7.50 13.44
C ILE A 206 14.26 -8.78 14.16
N GLY A 207 14.85 -8.68 15.36
CA GLY A 207 15.27 -9.83 16.15
C GLY A 207 14.11 -10.71 16.68
N GLU A 208 12.90 -10.16 16.74
CA GLU A 208 11.68 -10.88 17.12
C GLU A 208 10.95 -11.51 15.93
N GLU A 209 11.41 -11.20 14.68
CA GLU A 209 10.83 -11.73 13.46
C GLU A 209 11.16 -13.21 13.30
N LYS A 210 10.15 -14.01 12.94
CA LYS A 210 10.29 -15.46 12.78
C LYS A 210 9.96 -15.96 11.37
N ASP A 211 9.24 -15.14 10.60
CA ASP A 211 8.72 -15.54 9.30
C ASP A 211 9.68 -15.23 8.15
N PHE A 212 10.67 -14.35 8.41
CA PHE A 212 11.62 -13.88 7.41
C PHE A 212 13.03 -13.81 7.99
N ASP A 213 14.01 -14.02 7.13
CA ASP A 213 15.42 -13.94 7.48
C ASP A 213 15.79 -12.53 8.01
N ARG A 214 16.72 -12.51 8.98
CA ARG A 214 17.15 -11.27 9.63
C ARG A 214 17.80 -10.29 8.66
N GLU A 215 18.69 -10.78 7.80
CA GLU A 215 19.42 -9.93 6.83
C GLU A 215 18.44 -9.31 5.84
N PHE A 216 17.50 -10.11 5.34
CA PHE A 216 16.41 -9.62 4.53
C PHE A 216 15.60 -8.51 5.24
N CYS A 217 15.20 -8.72 6.49
CA CYS A 217 14.43 -7.74 7.25
C CYS A 217 15.19 -6.41 7.44
N VAL A 218 16.51 -6.46 7.65
CA VAL A 218 17.36 -5.25 7.75
C VAL A 218 17.30 -4.44 6.45
N GLY A 219 17.57 -5.04 5.31
CA GLY A 219 17.49 -4.38 4.00
C GLY A 219 16.08 -3.87 3.70
N TYR A 220 15.07 -4.72 3.94
CA TYR A 220 13.68 -4.38 3.66
C TYR A 220 13.20 -3.15 4.43
N TYR A 221 13.44 -3.07 5.74
CA TYR A 221 13.00 -1.94 6.56
C TYR A 221 13.83 -0.68 6.37
N ARG A 222 15.11 -0.79 6.02
CA ARG A 222 16.02 0.36 5.96
C ARG A 222 16.22 0.91 4.55
N GLU A 223 16.09 0.07 3.53
CA GLU A 223 16.40 0.44 2.14
C GLU A 223 15.16 0.50 1.26
N ASN A 224 14.21 -0.44 1.44
CA ASN A 224 13.04 -0.53 0.59
C ASN A 224 11.84 0.29 1.09
N LEU A 225 11.73 0.49 2.41
CA LEU A 225 10.57 1.14 3.01
C LEU A 225 10.88 2.51 3.60
N ARG A 226 9.89 3.38 3.52
CA ARG A 226 9.81 4.65 4.25
C ARG A 226 8.51 4.65 5.06
N PHE A 227 8.58 5.25 6.25
CA PHE A 227 7.47 5.31 7.19
C PHE A 227 7.00 6.73 7.48
N ASP A 228 7.45 7.67 6.68
CA ASP A 228 7.10 9.08 6.78
C ASP A 228 5.90 9.42 5.87
N PHE A 229 5.18 10.49 6.22
CA PHE A 229 4.20 11.13 5.37
C PHE A 229 4.42 12.63 5.40
N GLY A 230 5.53 13.04 4.84
CA GLY A 230 5.96 14.42 4.72
C GLY A 230 5.59 15.06 3.38
N LYS A 231 6.33 16.08 3.01
CA LYS A 231 6.12 16.85 1.77
C LYS A 231 6.29 15.98 0.53
N GLU A 232 7.32 15.13 0.50
CA GLU A 232 7.64 14.28 -0.65
C GLU A 232 6.56 13.21 -0.87
N GLU A 233 6.11 12.54 0.21
CA GLU A 233 5.07 11.53 0.15
C GLU A 233 3.71 12.14 -0.28
N ARG A 234 3.39 13.33 0.20
CA ARG A 234 2.18 14.05 -0.23
C ARG A 234 2.24 14.42 -1.71
N GLN A 235 3.42 14.83 -2.20
CA GLN A 235 3.63 15.07 -3.62
C GLN A 235 3.44 13.79 -4.44
N GLY A 236 4.01 12.67 -3.99
CA GLY A 236 3.82 11.36 -4.63
C GLY A 236 2.35 10.92 -4.66
N LEU A 237 1.64 11.09 -3.55
CA LEU A 237 0.20 10.80 -3.48
C LEU A 237 -0.61 11.69 -4.44
N THR A 238 -0.24 12.97 -4.55
CA THR A 238 -0.87 13.92 -5.49
C THR A 238 -0.61 13.51 -6.94
N GLU A 239 0.60 13.10 -7.28
CA GLU A 239 0.94 12.60 -8.61
C GLU A 239 0.19 11.30 -8.96
N PHE A 240 0.01 10.41 -7.97
CA PHE A 240 -0.80 9.21 -8.14
C PHE A 240 -2.28 9.56 -8.37
N HIS A 241 -2.84 10.47 -7.58
CA HIS A 241 -4.20 10.99 -7.78
C HIS A 241 -4.41 11.53 -9.21
N LYS A 242 -3.52 12.40 -9.69
CA LYS A 242 -3.58 12.98 -11.05
C LYS A 242 -3.65 11.90 -12.13
N ARG A 243 -2.82 10.85 -12.01
CA ARG A 243 -2.82 9.72 -12.96
C ARG A 243 -4.10 8.90 -12.88
N CYS A 244 -4.59 8.64 -11.68
CA CYS A 244 -5.86 7.94 -11.48
C CYS A 244 -7.04 8.71 -12.09
N VAL A 245 -7.10 10.02 -11.95
CA VAL A 245 -8.12 10.87 -12.58
C VAL A 245 -7.99 10.85 -14.12
N LYS A 246 -6.77 10.99 -14.65
CA LYS A 246 -6.49 10.92 -16.09
C LYS A 246 -6.98 9.60 -16.70
N LEU A 247 -6.78 8.50 -15.98
CA LEU A 247 -7.18 7.15 -16.42
C LEU A 247 -8.63 6.78 -16.03
N ARG A 248 -9.39 7.72 -15.45
CA ARG A 248 -10.78 7.50 -15.01
C ARG A 248 -10.92 6.34 -14.00
N LEU A 249 -9.92 6.16 -13.17
CA LEU A 249 -9.93 5.14 -12.07
C LEU A 249 -10.65 5.66 -10.82
N LEU A 250 -10.82 6.97 -10.71
CA LEU A 250 -11.61 7.64 -9.68
C LEU A 250 -12.84 8.26 -10.31
N ALA A 251 -13.96 8.31 -9.57
CA ALA A 251 -15.12 9.07 -9.96
C ALA A 251 -14.71 10.56 -10.17
N ARG A 252 -15.32 11.22 -11.13
CA ARG A 252 -15.14 12.67 -11.33
C ARG A 252 -15.94 13.42 -10.26
N ASP A 253 -15.54 13.30 -9.02
CA ASP A 253 -16.09 14.16 -7.98
C ASP A 253 -15.45 15.51 -8.17
N GLY A 254 -16.27 16.55 -8.24
CA GLY A 254 -15.99 17.92 -8.66
C GLY A 254 -14.86 18.71 -7.98
N LEU A 255 -13.88 18.03 -7.39
CA LEU A 255 -12.64 18.61 -6.90
C LEU A 255 -11.66 18.76 -8.06
N GLY A 256 -11.58 19.96 -8.61
CA GLY A 256 -10.54 20.34 -9.57
C GLY A 256 -9.14 20.13 -8.97
N PHE A 257 -8.14 19.93 -9.84
CA PHE A 257 -6.74 19.71 -9.40
C PHE A 257 -6.21 20.73 -8.39
N GLY A 258 -6.66 22.00 -8.46
CA GLY A 258 -6.23 23.05 -7.53
C GLY A 258 -6.82 22.96 -6.11
N THR A 259 -7.90 22.19 -5.91
CA THR A 259 -8.52 21.99 -4.60
C THR A 259 -8.03 20.75 -3.90
N TRP A 260 -7.41 19.79 -4.61
CA TRP A 260 -6.93 18.53 -4.05
C TRP A 260 -5.84 18.73 -2.98
N GLU A 261 -4.82 19.56 -3.24
CA GLU A 261 -3.73 19.79 -2.30
C GLU A 261 -4.23 20.47 -1.02
N LEU A 262 -5.20 21.40 -1.14
CA LEU A 262 -5.83 22.03 0.02
C LEU A 262 -6.68 21.02 0.81
N GLU A 263 -7.42 20.15 0.13
CA GLU A 263 -8.22 19.12 0.79
C GLU A 263 -7.31 18.10 1.50
N LEU A 264 -6.24 17.65 0.86
CA LEU A 264 -5.25 16.78 1.48
C LEU A 264 -4.65 17.41 2.76
N ALA A 265 -4.30 18.70 2.72
CA ALA A 265 -3.77 19.41 3.88
C ALA A 265 -4.81 19.54 5.02
N ARG A 266 -6.08 19.77 4.70
CA ARG A 266 -7.18 19.87 5.68
C ARG A 266 -7.50 18.56 6.39
N ARG A 267 -7.24 17.43 5.73
CA ARG A 267 -7.55 16.09 6.26
C ARG A 267 -6.45 15.51 7.15
N CYS A 268 -5.28 16.13 7.21
CA CYS A 268 -4.19 15.68 8.08
C CYS A 268 -4.41 16.08 9.55
N VAL A 269 -4.25 15.13 10.47
CA VAL A 269 -4.37 15.27 11.93
C VAL A 269 -3.12 14.80 12.65
#